data_aae7d7630c4dc1667af18be3fdf8a57a
#
_entry.id   aae7d7630c4dc1667af18be3fdf8a57a
#
_cell.length_a   1.000
_cell.length_b   1.000
_cell.length_c   1.000
_cell.angle_alpha   90.00
_cell.angle_beta   90.00
_cell.angle_gamma   90.00
#
_symmetry.space_group_name_H-M   'P 1'
#
loop_
_entity.id
_entity.type
_entity.pdbx_description
1 polymer ?
#
loop_
_entity_poly.entity_id
_entity_poly.type
_entity_poly.pdbx_seq_one_letter_code
_entity_poly.pdbx_strand_id
1 'polypeptide(L)'
;MEAVFFDVDFTLIHPGPTFDGSGYQLFATRYGLSVEPSRFADAVRVASVELDESNDNVYRPDPFIRYAKRVLVEMGASGSALDACAREIYDEWATCHHFVLYEDVRPTFSDLCKAGYRIGLISNTHRCLETFQDYFNLSAFVTAAVSSSDHGYLKPHPSIFHEALRLVGVSADQGVMVGDSVTHDVMGARQVGMKAILLARSGGVNNSRADEVPEIRSLVELPPMLARWPIELSAGE
;
A
#
# COMPACT_ATOMS: atom_id res chain seq x y z
N MET A 1 -19.37 -12.66 5.21
CA MET A 1 -18.10 -12.22 4.60
C MET A 1 -17.35 -13.42 4.08
N GLU A 2 -16.82 -13.36 2.85
CA GLU A 2 -16.20 -14.54 2.20
C GLU A 2 -14.76 -14.25 1.74
N ALA A 3 -14.40 -12.97 1.59
CA ALA A 3 -13.07 -12.58 1.13
C ALA A 3 -12.50 -11.39 1.91
N VAL A 4 -11.17 -11.39 2.07
CA VAL A 4 -10.40 -10.30 2.64
C VAL A 4 -9.43 -9.81 1.58
N PHE A 5 -9.47 -8.52 1.29
CA PHE A 5 -8.56 -7.85 0.36
C PHE A 5 -7.56 -7.02 1.14
N PHE A 6 -6.30 -7.09 0.74
CA PHE A 6 -5.24 -6.34 1.40
C PHE A 6 -4.58 -5.38 0.42
N ASP A 7 -4.30 -4.19 0.89
CA ASP A 7 -3.23 -3.39 0.32
C ASP A 7 -1.86 -4.05 0.57
N VAL A 8 -0.81 -3.61 -0.13
CA VAL A 8 0.52 -4.25 -0.07
C VAL A 8 1.54 -3.37 0.64
N ASP A 9 1.87 -2.21 0.08
CA ASP A 9 2.92 -1.34 0.61
C ASP A 9 2.44 -0.71 1.94
N PHE A 10 3.26 -0.78 3.00
CA PHE A 10 2.96 -0.36 4.38
C PHE A 10 1.85 -1.16 5.09
N THR A 11 1.15 -2.03 4.37
CA THR A 11 0.17 -2.98 4.91
C THR A 11 0.78 -4.36 5.14
N LEU A 12 1.34 -4.97 4.10
CA LEU A 12 1.98 -6.29 4.17
C LEU A 12 3.50 -6.20 4.24
N ILE A 13 4.09 -5.19 3.61
CA ILE A 13 5.53 -4.94 3.56
C ILE A 13 5.85 -3.50 3.93
N HIS A 14 7.09 -3.29 4.35
CA HIS A 14 7.68 -1.97 4.51
C HIS A 14 9.03 -1.89 3.79
N PRO A 15 9.45 -0.68 3.37
CA PRO A 15 10.76 -0.51 2.76
C PRO A 15 11.87 -0.87 3.74
N GLY A 16 12.92 -1.52 3.20
CA GLY A 16 14.19 -1.74 3.88
C GLY A 16 15.13 -0.54 3.72
N PRO A 17 16.40 -0.69 4.12
CA PRO A 17 17.39 0.40 4.12
C PRO A 17 17.66 1.05 2.77
N THR A 18 17.32 0.38 1.66
CA THR A 18 17.45 0.95 0.31
C THR A 18 16.61 2.21 0.12
N PHE A 19 15.49 2.32 0.81
CA PHE A 19 14.56 3.45 0.70
C PHE A 19 14.49 4.30 1.97
N ASP A 20 15.59 4.32 2.74
CA ASP A 20 15.82 5.33 3.78
C ASP A 20 16.78 6.44 3.30
N GLY A 21 17.15 7.35 4.19
CA GLY A 21 18.08 8.44 3.88
C GLY A 21 19.46 7.96 3.40
N SER A 22 19.95 6.85 3.91
CA SER A 22 21.25 6.27 3.53
C SER A 22 21.16 5.60 2.16
N GLY A 23 20.05 4.91 1.87
CA GLY A 23 19.79 4.31 0.58
C GLY A 23 19.63 5.36 -0.52
N TYR A 24 18.90 6.43 -0.27
CA TYR A 24 18.82 7.57 -1.21
C TYR A 24 20.18 8.22 -1.45
N GLN A 25 21.06 8.28 -0.44
CA GLN A 25 22.43 8.74 -0.60
C GLN A 25 23.24 7.82 -1.54
N LEU A 26 23.06 6.50 -1.45
CA LEU A 26 23.72 5.55 -2.33
C LEU A 26 23.25 5.72 -3.79
N PHE A 27 21.95 5.90 -4.03
CA PHE A 27 21.44 6.26 -5.36
C PHE A 27 22.06 7.55 -5.87
N ALA A 28 21.98 8.63 -5.09
CA ALA A 28 22.51 9.94 -5.46
C ALA A 28 24.00 9.86 -5.83
N THR A 29 24.80 9.16 -5.03
CA THR A 29 26.25 9.01 -5.24
C THR A 29 26.59 8.37 -6.58
N ARG A 30 25.83 7.36 -7.02
CA ARG A 30 26.01 6.71 -8.34
C ARG A 30 25.84 7.68 -9.51
N TYR A 31 25.04 8.72 -9.32
CA TYR A 31 24.80 9.78 -10.30
C TYR A 31 25.63 11.03 -10.09
N GLY A 32 26.62 11.00 -9.18
CA GLY A 32 27.46 12.16 -8.87
C GLY A 32 26.68 13.29 -8.16
N LEU A 33 25.52 12.97 -7.56
CA LEU A 33 24.71 13.89 -6.78
C LEU A 33 25.10 13.79 -5.30
N SER A 34 24.90 14.88 -4.56
CA SER A 34 25.13 14.95 -3.11
C SER A 34 23.82 15.21 -2.41
N VAL A 35 23.53 14.43 -1.37
CA VAL A 35 22.32 14.56 -0.52
C VAL A 35 22.71 14.46 0.95
N GLU A 36 21.86 14.98 1.81
CA GLU A 36 21.98 14.89 3.27
C GLU A 36 20.96 13.89 3.83
N PRO A 37 21.37 12.67 4.25
CA PRO A 37 20.47 11.62 4.72
C PRO A 37 19.57 12.02 5.89
N SER A 38 20.04 12.89 6.77
CA SER A 38 19.27 13.38 7.93
C SER A 38 18.01 14.15 7.54
N ARG A 39 17.94 14.67 6.32
CA ARG A 39 16.78 15.41 5.79
C ARG A 39 15.70 14.52 5.19
N PHE A 40 15.92 13.21 5.09
CA PHE A 40 15.04 12.28 4.37
C PHE A 40 13.59 12.31 4.89
N ALA A 41 13.39 12.26 6.20
CA ALA A 41 12.03 12.22 6.77
C ALA A 41 11.22 13.47 6.41
N ASP A 42 11.84 14.66 6.48
CA ASP A 42 11.19 15.91 6.07
C ASP A 42 10.99 15.97 4.56
N ALA A 43 11.96 15.49 3.78
CA ALA A 43 11.89 15.44 2.33
C ALA A 43 10.70 14.58 1.86
N VAL A 44 10.52 13.39 2.43
CA VAL A 44 9.37 12.51 2.16
C VAL A 44 8.04 13.23 2.45
N ARG A 45 7.94 13.90 3.60
CA ARG A 45 6.73 14.63 3.98
C ARG A 45 6.40 15.76 2.99
N VAL A 46 7.40 16.48 2.50
CA VAL A 46 7.20 17.56 1.51
C VAL A 46 6.86 16.99 0.14
N ALA A 47 7.49 15.87 -0.26
CA ALA A 47 7.30 15.27 -1.58
C ALA A 47 5.94 14.56 -1.73
N SER A 48 5.28 14.16 -0.64
CA SER A 48 4.02 13.40 -0.70
C SER A 48 2.92 14.07 -1.53
N VAL A 49 2.92 15.40 -1.64
CA VAL A 49 1.96 16.16 -2.46
C VAL A 49 2.00 15.77 -3.95
N GLU A 50 3.15 15.28 -4.45
CA GLU A 50 3.29 14.85 -5.85
C GLU A 50 2.43 13.62 -6.17
N LEU A 51 2.10 12.81 -5.14
CA LEU A 51 1.27 11.61 -5.28
C LEU A 51 -0.23 11.95 -5.27
N ASP A 52 -0.62 13.09 -4.71
CA ASP A 52 -2.02 13.51 -4.56
C ASP A 52 -2.55 14.29 -5.78
N GLU A 53 -1.68 14.66 -6.75
CA GLU A 53 -2.03 15.56 -7.85
C GLU A 53 -2.88 14.94 -8.98
N SER A 54 -3.12 13.62 -9.01
CA SER A 54 -3.90 13.00 -10.07
C SER A 54 -5.40 13.01 -9.76
N ASN A 55 -6.17 13.89 -10.40
CA ASN A 55 -7.63 13.97 -10.24
C ASN A 55 -8.42 12.84 -10.95
N ASP A 56 -7.78 12.05 -11.83
CA ASP A 56 -8.44 11.02 -12.64
C ASP A 56 -8.13 9.59 -12.20
N ASN A 57 -7.24 9.43 -11.22
CA ASN A 57 -6.76 8.14 -10.70
C ASN A 57 -6.24 7.17 -11.78
N VAL A 58 -5.87 7.67 -12.97
CA VAL A 58 -5.22 6.86 -14.00
C VAL A 58 -3.78 6.61 -13.60
N TYR A 59 -3.36 5.35 -13.64
CA TYR A 59 -1.98 5.01 -13.36
C TYR A 59 -1.02 5.63 -14.38
N ARG A 60 -0.04 6.39 -13.89
CA ARG A 60 1.09 6.94 -14.66
C ARG A 60 2.35 6.87 -13.82
N PRO A 61 3.51 6.55 -14.40
CA PRO A 61 4.80 6.58 -13.69
C PRO A 61 5.21 7.98 -13.21
N ASP A 62 4.84 9.02 -13.95
CA ASP A 62 5.37 10.38 -13.75
C ASP A 62 5.16 10.97 -12.35
N PRO A 63 4.00 10.82 -11.67
CA PRO A 63 3.84 11.30 -10.30
C PRO A 63 4.84 10.65 -9.32
N PHE A 64 5.07 9.35 -9.46
CA PHE A 64 6.00 8.61 -8.60
C PHE A 64 7.47 9.01 -8.86
N ILE A 65 7.83 9.26 -10.13
CA ILE A 65 9.17 9.73 -10.50
C ILE A 65 9.37 11.17 -9.98
N ARG A 66 8.36 12.05 -10.12
CA ARG A 66 8.41 13.39 -9.53
C ARG A 66 8.55 13.34 -8.01
N TYR A 67 7.84 12.45 -7.35
CA TYR A 67 7.98 12.21 -5.92
C TYR A 67 9.43 11.87 -5.55
N ALA A 68 10.04 10.86 -6.20
CA ALA A 68 11.42 10.48 -5.96
C ALA A 68 12.41 11.62 -6.23
N LYS A 69 12.20 12.37 -7.31
CA LYS A 69 12.97 13.58 -7.64
C LYS A 69 12.83 14.66 -6.57
N ARG A 70 11.61 14.90 -6.09
CA ARG A 70 11.34 15.89 -5.04
C ARG A 70 12.04 15.51 -3.75
N VAL A 71 12.02 14.23 -3.36
CA VAL A 71 12.76 13.75 -2.19
C VAL A 71 14.25 14.06 -2.33
N LEU A 72 14.88 13.73 -3.47
CA LEU A 72 16.29 14.03 -3.73
C LEU A 72 16.60 15.53 -3.61
N VAL A 73 15.75 16.39 -4.19
CA VAL A 73 15.91 17.86 -4.14
C VAL A 73 15.82 18.37 -2.70
N GLU A 74 14.83 17.94 -1.95
CA GLU A 74 14.65 18.33 -0.55
C GLU A 74 15.80 17.83 0.35
N MET A 75 16.41 16.70 -0.01
CA MET A 75 17.64 16.22 0.63
C MET A 75 18.89 17.01 0.22
N GLY A 76 18.80 17.94 -0.74
CA GLY A 76 19.87 18.84 -1.16
C GLY A 76 20.49 18.54 -2.51
N ALA A 77 20.00 17.53 -3.25
CA ALA A 77 20.53 17.21 -4.58
C ALA A 77 20.19 18.31 -5.61
N SER A 78 21.16 18.56 -6.48
CA SER A 78 21.00 19.45 -7.65
C SER A 78 21.87 18.97 -8.81
N GLY A 79 21.42 19.22 -10.05
CA GLY A 79 22.18 18.86 -11.24
C GLY A 79 21.36 18.15 -12.32
N SER A 80 21.95 17.94 -13.48
CA SER A 80 21.27 17.38 -14.66
C SER A 80 20.96 15.89 -14.54
N ALA A 81 21.57 15.17 -13.60
CA ALA A 81 21.37 13.74 -13.39
C ALA A 81 20.16 13.39 -12.50
N LEU A 82 19.45 14.41 -11.95
CA LEU A 82 18.31 14.22 -11.05
C LEU A 82 17.21 13.34 -11.63
N ASP A 83 16.84 13.56 -12.90
CA ASP A 83 15.76 12.79 -13.53
C ASP A 83 16.13 11.33 -13.72
N ALA A 84 17.38 11.05 -14.07
CA ALA A 84 17.89 9.68 -14.24
C ALA A 84 17.94 8.95 -12.89
N CYS A 85 18.43 9.61 -11.83
CA CYS A 85 18.46 9.07 -10.48
C CYS A 85 17.04 8.80 -9.94
N ALA A 86 16.11 9.73 -10.12
CA ALA A 86 14.71 9.57 -9.68
C ALA A 86 14.01 8.42 -10.41
N ARG A 87 14.29 8.22 -11.69
CA ARG A 87 13.76 7.08 -12.47
C ARG A 87 14.30 5.77 -11.95
N GLU A 88 15.61 5.67 -11.65
CA GLU A 88 16.16 4.44 -11.05
C GLU A 88 15.52 4.13 -9.70
N ILE A 89 15.32 5.14 -8.84
CA ILE A 89 14.64 4.94 -7.55
C ILE A 89 13.21 4.42 -7.76
N TYR A 90 12.49 4.96 -8.74
CA TYR A 90 11.15 4.48 -9.10
C TYR A 90 11.20 3.03 -9.60
N ASP A 91 12.11 2.69 -10.52
CA ASP A 91 12.22 1.35 -11.07
C ASP A 91 12.57 0.32 -9.97
N GLU A 92 13.48 0.68 -9.06
CA GLU A 92 13.88 -0.17 -7.92
C GLU A 92 12.77 -0.37 -6.88
N TRP A 93 11.79 0.54 -6.82
CA TRP A 93 10.63 0.35 -5.93
C TRP A 93 9.80 -0.89 -6.29
N ALA A 94 9.85 -1.37 -7.51
CA ALA A 94 9.21 -2.63 -7.91
C ALA A 94 9.95 -3.88 -7.40
N THR A 95 11.19 -3.74 -6.94
CA THR A 95 12.09 -4.87 -6.65
C THR A 95 11.88 -5.40 -5.23
N CYS A 96 11.39 -6.62 -5.11
CA CYS A 96 10.94 -7.20 -3.83
C CYS A 96 12.02 -7.29 -2.74
N HIS A 97 13.29 -7.52 -3.12
CA HIS A 97 14.38 -7.68 -2.14
C HIS A 97 14.72 -6.42 -1.35
N HIS A 98 14.19 -5.26 -1.74
CA HIS A 98 14.32 -4.00 -1.00
C HIS A 98 13.30 -3.85 0.11
N PHE A 99 12.37 -4.79 0.23
CA PHE A 99 11.27 -4.72 1.20
C PHE A 99 11.33 -5.87 2.20
N VAL A 100 10.71 -5.65 3.34
CA VAL A 100 10.57 -6.63 4.42
C VAL A 100 9.09 -6.90 4.66
N LEU A 101 8.73 -8.18 4.70
CA LEU A 101 7.38 -8.61 5.06
C LEU A 101 7.17 -8.42 6.57
N TYR A 102 6.05 -7.83 6.97
CA TYR A 102 5.69 -7.78 8.40
C TYR A 102 5.48 -9.19 8.97
N GLU A 103 5.90 -9.41 10.21
CA GLU A 103 5.88 -10.72 10.86
C GLU A 103 4.48 -11.31 11.04
N ASP A 104 3.47 -10.44 11.14
CA ASP A 104 2.07 -10.82 11.33
C ASP A 104 1.33 -11.24 10.05
N VAL A 105 1.92 -11.06 8.87
CA VAL A 105 1.26 -11.36 7.59
C VAL A 105 0.99 -12.84 7.41
N ARG A 106 2.03 -13.66 7.45
CA ARG A 106 1.89 -15.12 7.20
C ARG A 106 1.00 -15.83 8.21
N PRO A 107 1.13 -15.59 9.53
CA PRO A 107 0.21 -16.16 10.50
C PRO A 107 -1.24 -15.76 10.22
N THR A 108 -1.50 -14.48 9.94
CA THR A 108 -2.84 -13.99 9.65
C THR A 108 -3.41 -14.62 8.38
N PHE A 109 -2.64 -14.68 7.29
CA PHE A 109 -3.07 -15.33 6.05
C PHE A 109 -3.41 -16.80 6.25
N SER A 110 -2.56 -17.53 6.99
CA SER A 110 -2.83 -18.92 7.36
C SER A 110 -4.14 -19.08 8.13
N ASP A 111 -4.40 -18.24 9.11
CA ASP A 111 -5.60 -18.33 9.94
C ASP A 111 -6.87 -17.91 9.17
N LEU A 112 -6.79 -16.91 8.30
CA LEU A 112 -7.89 -16.55 7.41
C LEU A 112 -8.23 -17.68 6.43
N CYS A 113 -7.24 -18.31 5.80
CA CYS A 113 -7.48 -19.43 4.90
C CYS A 113 -8.08 -20.64 5.64
N LYS A 114 -7.61 -20.96 6.85
CA LYS A 114 -8.21 -22.01 7.71
C LYS A 114 -9.66 -21.71 8.08
N ALA A 115 -9.99 -20.43 8.24
CA ALA A 115 -11.34 -19.98 8.51
C ALA A 115 -12.23 -19.93 7.24
N GLY A 116 -11.69 -20.26 6.06
CA GLY A 116 -12.41 -20.35 4.80
C GLY A 116 -12.48 -19.03 4.02
N TYR A 117 -11.75 -17.98 4.42
CA TYR A 117 -11.69 -16.72 3.65
C TYR A 117 -10.79 -16.86 2.44
N ARG A 118 -11.22 -16.28 1.31
CA ARG A 118 -10.38 -16.02 0.15
C ARG A 118 -9.59 -14.75 0.36
N ILE A 119 -8.34 -14.71 -0.09
CA ILE A 119 -7.47 -13.53 0.06
C ILE A 119 -7.21 -12.93 -1.30
N GLY A 120 -7.46 -11.61 -1.44
CA GLY A 120 -7.12 -10.80 -2.60
C GLY A 120 -6.08 -9.74 -2.25
N LEU A 121 -5.30 -9.29 -3.23
CA LEU A 121 -4.41 -8.13 -3.11
C LEU A 121 -4.85 -7.02 -4.05
N ILE A 122 -4.84 -5.77 -3.58
CA ILE A 122 -5.11 -4.57 -4.39
C ILE A 122 -4.07 -3.50 -4.06
N SER A 123 -3.16 -3.20 -4.98
CA SER A 123 -2.03 -2.31 -4.69
C SER A 123 -1.84 -1.21 -5.73
N ASN A 124 -1.58 0.01 -5.25
CA ASN A 124 -1.11 1.13 -6.08
C ASN A 124 0.40 0.99 -6.33
N THR A 125 0.76 0.13 -7.28
CA THR A 125 2.15 -0.25 -7.54
C THR A 125 2.39 -0.60 -9.00
N HIS A 126 3.65 -0.57 -9.43
CA HIS A 126 4.13 -1.18 -10.68
C HIS A 126 4.91 -2.47 -10.44
N ARG A 127 4.94 -2.96 -9.19
CA ARG A 127 5.51 -4.27 -8.84
C ARG A 127 4.65 -5.38 -9.42
N CYS A 128 5.30 -6.37 -10.04
CA CYS A 128 4.62 -7.61 -10.42
C CYS A 128 4.17 -8.35 -9.15
N LEU A 129 2.85 -8.45 -8.94
CA LEU A 129 2.30 -9.06 -7.74
C LEU A 129 2.42 -10.58 -7.73
N GLU A 130 2.59 -11.24 -8.87
CA GLU A 130 2.93 -12.67 -8.93
C GLU A 130 4.35 -12.91 -8.38
N THR A 131 5.35 -12.17 -8.89
CA THR A 131 6.72 -12.21 -8.36
C THR A 131 6.78 -11.86 -6.88
N PHE A 132 5.98 -10.89 -6.43
CA PHE A 132 5.86 -10.52 -5.03
C PHE A 132 5.38 -11.69 -4.16
N GLN A 133 4.32 -12.37 -4.59
CA GLN A 133 3.77 -13.52 -3.87
C GLN A 133 4.79 -14.66 -3.77
N ASP A 134 5.50 -14.96 -4.84
CA ASP A 134 6.53 -16.00 -4.87
C ASP A 134 7.71 -15.64 -3.97
N TYR A 135 8.22 -14.41 -4.07
CA TYR A 135 9.35 -13.94 -3.27
C TYR A 135 9.07 -14.04 -1.76
N PHE A 136 7.88 -13.64 -1.34
CA PHE A 136 7.48 -13.68 0.07
C PHE A 136 6.80 -15.00 0.48
N ASN A 137 6.73 -16.01 -0.40
CA ASN A 137 6.05 -17.29 -0.17
C ASN A 137 4.58 -17.11 0.28
N LEU A 138 3.83 -16.30 -0.45
CA LEU A 138 2.42 -16.00 -0.21
C LEU A 138 1.48 -16.63 -1.25
N SER A 139 2.03 -17.18 -2.36
CA SER A 139 1.28 -17.72 -3.49
C SER A 139 0.23 -18.77 -3.11
N ALA A 140 0.50 -19.56 -2.05
CA ALA A 140 -0.45 -20.56 -1.57
C ALA A 140 -1.66 -19.98 -0.84
N PHE A 141 -1.63 -18.72 -0.44
CA PHE A 141 -2.69 -18.06 0.32
C PHE A 141 -3.55 -17.14 -0.55
N VAL A 142 -2.96 -16.54 -1.58
CA VAL A 142 -3.59 -15.48 -2.37
C VAL A 142 -4.38 -16.06 -3.53
N THR A 143 -5.65 -15.70 -3.60
CA THR A 143 -6.57 -16.14 -4.67
C THR A 143 -6.40 -15.30 -5.94
N ALA A 144 -6.22 -13.99 -5.78
CA ALA A 144 -6.04 -13.05 -6.90
C ALA A 144 -5.33 -11.79 -6.42
N ALA A 145 -4.65 -11.11 -7.35
CA ALA A 145 -3.95 -9.84 -7.09
C ALA A 145 -4.15 -8.87 -8.26
N VAL A 146 -4.32 -7.58 -7.94
CA VAL A 146 -4.49 -6.52 -8.92
C VAL A 146 -3.53 -5.38 -8.57
N SER A 147 -2.60 -5.09 -9.49
CA SER A 147 -1.75 -3.90 -9.42
C SER A 147 -2.35 -2.76 -10.24
N SER A 148 -2.13 -1.54 -9.81
CA SER A 148 -2.61 -0.36 -10.56
C SER A 148 -1.95 -0.23 -11.92
N SER A 149 -0.69 -0.64 -12.08
CA SER A 149 0.02 -0.59 -13.36
C SER A 149 -0.59 -1.52 -14.40
N ASP A 150 -0.99 -2.74 -14.01
CA ASP A 150 -1.59 -3.70 -14.91
C ASP A 150 -3.06 -3.36 -15.21
N HIS A 151 -3.76 -2.85 -14.20
CA HIS A 151 -5.18 -2.48 -14.31
C HIS A 151 -5.40 -1.14 -15.05
N GLY A 152 -4.46 -0.20 -14.94
CA GLY A 152 -4.53 1.14 -15.53
C GLY A 152 -5.12 2.23 -14.64
N TYR A 153 -5.69 1.87 -13.47
CA TYR A 153 -6.24 2.82 -12.49
C TYR A 153 -5.71 2.55 -11.09
N LEU A 154 -5.46 3.64 -10.36
CA LEU A 154 -5.07 3.64 -8.94
C LEU A 154 -6.31 3.53 -8.04
N LYS A 155 -6.19 2.96 -6.85
CA LYS A 155 -7.12 3.23 -5.74
C LYS A 155 -7.09 4.75 -5.46
N PRO A 156 -8.22 5.40 -5.19
CA PRO A 156 -9.55 4.85 -4.88
C PRO A 156 -10.48 4.67 -6.09
N HIS A 157 -9.98 4.60 -7.33
CA HIS A 157 -10.85 4.42 -8.49
C HIS A 157 -11.66 3.10 -8.38
N PRO A 158 -13.00 3.12 -8.57
CA PRO A 158 -13.85 1.95 -8.31
C PRO A 158 -13.48 0.71 -9.11
N SER A 159 -12.96 0.90 -10.34
CA SER A 159 -12.71 -0.21 -11.27
C SER A 159 -11.69 -1.22 -10.74
N ILE A 160 -10.66 -0.78 -9.99
CA ILE A 160 -9.63 -1.69 -9.45
C ILE A 160 -10.22 -2.62 -8.38
N PHE A 161 -11.16 -2.11 -7.57
CA PHE A 161 -11.88 -2.93 -6.58
C PHE A 161 -12.85 -3.90 -7.26
N HIS A 162 -13.59 -3.45 -8.27
CA HIS A 162 -14.48 -4.34 -9.04
C HIS A 162 -13.71 -5.45 -9.73
N GLU A 163 -12.53 -5.17 -10.28
CA GLU A 163 -11.70 -6.21 -10.90
C GLU A 163 -11.21 -7.23 -9.85
N ALA A 164 -10.75 -6.77 -8.69
CA ALA A 164 -10.34 -7.66 -7.62
C ALA A 164 -11.50 -8.56 -7.11
N LEU A 165 -12.70 -7.97 -6.91
CA LEU A 165 -13.89 -8.73 -6.53
C LEU A 165 -14.25 -9.78 -7.59
N ARG A 166 -14.22 -9.41 -8.86
CA ARG A 166 -14.49 -10.31 -10.00
C ARG A 166 -13.51 -11.48 -10.03
N LEU A 167 -12.21 -11.22 -9.87
CA LEU A 167 -11.16 -12.25 -9.89
C LEU A 167 -11.26 -13.21 -8.70
N VAL A 168 -11.59 -12.69 -7.52
CA VAL A 168 -11.80 -13.53 -6.32
C VAL A 168 -13.16 -14.24 -6.38
N GLY A 169 -14.12 -13.78 -7.18
CA GLY A 169 -15.44 -14.38 -7.35
C GLY A 169 -16.38 -14.12 -6.18
N VAL A 170 -16.43 -12.87 -5.67
CA VAL A 170 -17.32 -12.45 -4.58
C VAL A 170 -18.05 -11.15 -4.94
N SER A 171 -19.20 -10.91 -4.31
CA SER A 171 -19.88 -9.62 -4.34
C SER A 171 -19.23 -8.64 -3.36
N ALA A 172 -19.49 -7.34 -3.53
CA ALA A 172 -18.87 -6.29 -2.72
C ALA A 172 -19.22 -6.42 -1.23
N ASP A 173 -20.45 -6.74 -0.89
CA ASP A 173 -20.93 -6.95 0.48
C ASP A 173 -20.29 -8.17 1.18
N GLN A 174 -19.73 -9.10 0.40
CA GLN A 174 -19.01 -10.27 0.88
C GLN A 174 -17.50 -10.01 1.09
N GLY A 175 -16.99 -8.85 0.63
CA GLY A 175 -15.60 -8.45 0.72
C GLY A 175 -15.33 -7.43 1.82
N VAL A 176 -14.13 -7.51 2.41
CA VAL A 176 -13.57 -6.46 3.27
C VAL A 176 -12.19 -6.06 2.79
N MET A 177 -11.94 -4.76 2.67
CA MET A 177 -10.61 -4.19 2.38
C MET A 177 -9.89 -3.87 3.67
N VAL A 178 -8.63 -4.23 3.77
CA VAL A 178 -7.71 -3.91 4.86
C VAL A 178 -6.52 -3.18 4.27
N GLY A 179 -6.28 -1.95 4.72
CA GLY A 179 -5.17 -1.14 4.24
C GLY A 179 -4.85 0.01 5.18
N ASP A 180 -3.75 0.70 4.94
CA ASP A 180 -3.25 1.79 5.80
C ASP A 180 -3.73 3.19 5.38
N SER A 181 -4.34 3.30 4.19
CA SER A 181 -4.80 4.58 3.64
C SER A 181 -6.32 4.77 3.80
N VAL A 182 -6.70 5.82 4.54
CA VAL A 182 -8.13 6.20 4.65
C VAL A 182 -8.69 6.52 3.25
N THR A 183 -7.98 7.29 2.45
CA THR A 183 -8.47 7.74 1.13
C THR A 183 -8.48 6.61 0.11
N HIS A 184 -7.35 5.91 -0.05
CA HIS A 184 -7.18 4.94 -1.12
C HIS A 184 -7.89 3.61 -0.81
N ASP A 185 -7.77 3.10 0.42
CA ASP A 185 -8.29 1.79 0.79
C ASP A 185 -9.70 1.87 1.36
N VAL A 186 -9.88 2.66 2.43
CA VAL A 186 -11.14 2.69 3.17
C VAL A 186 -12.25 3.33 2.35
N MET A 187 -12.03 4.57 1.87
CA MET A 187 -13.05 5.30 1.11
C MET A 187 -13.28 4.65 -0.26
N GLY A 188 -12.20 4.18 -0.93
CA GLY A 188 -12.33 3.47 -2.20
C GLY A 188 -13.14 2.19 -2.11
N ALA A 189 -12.89 1.36 -1.10
CA ALA A 189 -13.65 0.13 -0.85
C ALA A 189 -15.12 0.42 -0.52
N ARG A 190 -15.38 1.38 0.36
CA ARG A 190 -16.75 1.79 0.73
C ARG A 190 -17.56 2.32 -0.46
N GLN A 191 -16.91 3.03 -1.38
CA GLN A 191 -17.55 3.56 -2.59
C GLN A 191 -18.15 2.46 -3.47
N VAL A 192 -17.56 1.26 -3.47
CA VAL A 192 -18.06 0.11 -4.22
C VAL A 192 -18.93 -0.83 -3.38
N GLY A 193 -19.22 -0.49 -2.12
CA GLY A 193 -20.06 -1.28 -1.23
C GLY A 193 -19.33 -2.38 -0.46
N MET A 194 -18.01 -2.40 -0.50
CA MET A 194 -17.19 -3.26 0.36
C MET A 194 -17.15 -2.72 1.78
N LYS A 195 -16.90 -3.62 2.73
CA LYS A 195 -16.50 -3.23 4.09
C LYS A 195 -15.02 -2.82 4.07
N ALA A 196 -14.62 -2.04 5.09
CA ALA A 196 -13.22 -1.60 5.20
C ALA A 196 -12.76 -1.58 6.65
N ILE A 197 -11.49 -1.90 6.86
CA ILE A 197 -10.77 -1.85 8.13
C ILE A 197 -9.49 -1.06 7.89
N LEU A 198 -9.24 -0.05 8.71
CA LEU A 198 -8.00 0.72 8.69
C LEU A 198 -6.91 -0.02 9.48
N LEU A 199 -5.75 -0.21 8.89
CA LEU A 199 -4.57 -0.73 9.58
C LEU A 199 -3.62 0.41 9.95
N ALA A 200 -3.59 0.80 11.21
CA ALA A 200 -2.75 1.89 11.75
C ALA A 200 -1.50 1.34 12.48
N ARG A 201 -0.52 0.80 11.75
CA ARG A 201 0.70 0.19 12.32
C ARG A 201 1.54 1.16 13.16
N SER A 202 1.66 2.40 12.74
CA SER A 202 2.39 3.45 13.46
C SER A 202 1.37 4.39 14.07
N GLY A 203 1.04 4.19 15.33
CA GLY A 203 0.08 4.95 16.13
C GLY A 203 -0.51 6.21 15.49
N GLY A 204 -1.77 6.11 15.08
CA GLY A 204 -2.70 7.18 14.87
C GLY A 204 -2.30 8.32 13.92
N VAL A 205 -2.66 8.25 12.66
CA VAL A 205 -3.03 9.48 11.95
C VAL A 205 -4.37 9.90 12.57
N ASN A 206 -4.33 10.98 13.35
CA ASN A 206 -5.50 11.64 13.92
C ASN A 206 -6.31 12.29 12.77
N ASN A 207 -6.95 11.48 11.95
CA ASN A 207 -7.89 11.94 10.95
C ASN A 207 -9.28 11.88 11.58
N SER A 208 -9.85 13.03 11.85
CA SER A 208 -11.21 13.26 12.38
C SER A 208 -12.35 12.64 11.55
N ARG A 209 -12.05 11.84 10.54
CA ARG A 209 -12.98 11.01 9.75
C ARG A 209 -12.84 9.51 10.01
N ALA A 210 -11.88 9.09 10.86
CA ALA A 210 -11.66 7.70 11.22
C ALA A 210 -12.67 7.17 12.26
N ASP A 211 -13.41 8.04 12.93
CA ASP A 211 -14.31 7.67 14.05
C ASP A 211 -15.44 6.70 13.68
N GLU A 212 -15.65 6.42 12.39
CA GLU A 212 -16.66 5.48 11.90
C GLU A 212 -16.07 4.22 11.22
N VAL A 213 -14.75 4.03 11.26
CA VAL A 213 -14.08 2.90 10.58
C VAL A 213 -13.44 2.00 11.63
N PRO A 214 -13.70 0.68 11.61
CA PRO A 214 -12.94 -0.24 12.43
C PRO A 214 -11.45 -0.10 12.17
N GLU A 215 -10.67 0.07 13.25
CA GLU A 215 -9.21 0.20 13.19
C GLU A 215 -8.54 -0.96 13.91
N ILE A 216 -7.45 -1.45 13.31
CA ILE A 216 -6.53 -2.41 13.92
C ILE A 216 -5.11 -1.87 13.84
N ARG A 217 -4.23 -2.32 14.72
CA ARG A 217 -2.81 -1.94 14.74
C ARG A 217 -1.89 -3.06 14.27
N SER A 218 -2.42 -4.26 14.22
CA SER A 218 -1.73 -5.45 13.71
C SER A 218 -2.72 -6.36 13.01
N LEU A 219 -2.26 -7.06 11.99
CA LEU A 219 -3.09 -8.02 11.26
C LEU A 219 -3.54 -9.21 12.13
N VAL A 220 -2.85 -9.52 13.24
CA VAL A 220 -3.29 -10.58 14.16
C VAL A 220 -4.64 -10.30 14.82
N GLU A 221 -5.07 -9.03 14.84
CA GLU A 221 -6.37 -8.63 15.36
C GLU A 221 -7.52 -8.95 14.39
N LEU A 222 -7.20 -9.16 13.11
CA LEU A 222 -8.19 -9.31 12.05
C LEU A 222 -9.03 -10.60 12.16
N PRO A 223 -8.46 -11.82 12.31
CA PRO A 223 -9.27 -13.04 12.40
C PRO A 223 -10.29 -13.01 13.55
N PRO A 224 -9.95 -12.62 14.80
CA PRO A 224 -10.94 -12.53 15.86
C PRO A 224 -11.97 -11.41 15.65
N MET A 225 -11.61 -10.32 14.97
CA MET A 225 -12.54 -9.26 14.60
C MET A 225 -13.57 -9.77 13.58
N LEU A 226 -13.12 -10.45 12.52
CA LEU A 226 -14.00 -10.99 11.49
C LEU A 226 -14.94 -12.08 12.00
N ALA A 227 -14.50 -12.90 12.96
CA ALA A 227 -15.32 -13.94 13.58
C ALA A 227 -16.53 -13.35 14.38
N ARG A 228 -16.45 -12.08 14.79
CA ARG A 228 -17.50 -11.37 15.52
C ARG A 228 -18.30 -10.40 14.64
N TRP A 229 -18.08 -10.44 13.31
CA TRP A 229 -18.80 -9.56 12.39
C TRP A 229 -20.28 -10.01 12.22
N PRO A 230 -21.31 -9.12 12.22
CA PRO A 230 -21.18 -7.67 12.11
C PRO A 230 -20.72 -7.04 13.42
N ILE A 231 -19.73 -6.15 13.34
CA ILE A 231 -19.36 -5.31 14.47
C ILE A 231 -20.54 -4.35 14.68
N GLU A 232 -21.28 -4.51 15.76
CA GLU A 232 -22.17 -3.47 16.24
C GLU A 232 -21.28 -2.28 16.64
N LEU A 233 -21.18 -1.30 15.75
CA LEU A 233 -20.68 0.01 16.18
C LEU A 233 -21.66 0.48 17.25
N SER A 234 -21.24 0.43 18.51
CA SER A 234 -22.01 0.98 19.61
C SER A 234 -22.30 2.44 19.24
N ALA A 235 -23.57 2.73 18.95
CA ALA A 235 -24.07 4.09 18.87
C ALA A 235 -23.71 4.72 20.22
N GLY A 236 -22.78 5.69 20.21
CA GLY A 236 -22.46 6.46 21.40
C GLY A 236 -23.72 7.13 21.88
N GLU A 237 -24.10 6.82 23.11
CA GLU A 237 -25.08 7.57 23.87
C GLU A 237 -24.54 8.96 24.23
#